data_81bc9cf20fc2fa45133797a5640e8aa3
#
_entry.id   81bc9cf20fc2fa45133797a5640e8aa3
#
_cell.length_a   1.000
_cell.length_b   1.000
_cell.length_c   1.000
_cell.angle_alpha   90.00
_cell.angle_beta   90.00
_cell.angle_gamma   90.00
#
_symmetry.space_group_name_H-M   'P 1'
#
loop_
_entity.id
_entity.type
_entity.pdbx_description
1 polymer ?
#
loop_
_entity_poly.entity_id
_entity_poly.type
_entity_poly.pdbx_seq_one_letter_code
_entity_poly.pdbx_strand_id
1 'polypeptide(L)'
;MLLPMEASAAGWLPDMFKGSSKDGKSPRHHVASRKADAAARHAASRKPHHVKLAALGPANLNGLKPVDSVCDPKKFRIVLDVGHTAESEGATSARNVPEFNFNLRLAQRVEQKLKEEGFAETRLLRTEGKARPSLFKRVAAANNLNADLFLSIHHDSVPNTLLEDWEFEGKKSHFSDRFSGYSVFVSHENPEFKTSFAFAELLAKEMKAQGLQYAQQYTQAIMGRYQYPLLDKETGVYSHDELVVLRLTRMPAVLLEAGSIINRDEELKMDSDEYRDIVSGAIVAAAEKFCHLREAGPP
;
A
#
# COMPACT_ATOMS: atom_id res chain seq x y z
N MET A 1 32.28 -2.55 32.08
CA MET A 1 31.02 -1.83 32.29
C MET A 1 30.55 -1.35 30.94
N LEU A 2 29.86 -2.22 30.21
CA LEU A 2 29.36 -1.98 28.85
C LEU A 2 27.89 -1.63 28.97
N LEU A 3 27.53 -0.42 28.59
CA LEU A 3 26.16 0.04 28.51
C LEU A 3 25.45 -0.69 27.34
N PRO A 4 24.20 -1.16 27.50
CA PRO A 4 23.46 -1.70 26.38
C PRO A 4 23.09 -0.56 25.44
N MET A 5 23.40 -0.72 24.14
CA MET A 5 22.83 0.09 23.08
C MET A 5 21.34 -0.22 23.01
N GLU A 6 20.54 0.78 23.36
CA GLU A 6 19.10 0.74 23.10
C GLU A 6 18.89 0.63 21.60
N ALA A 7 18.36 -0.49 21.16
CA ALA A 7 17.84 -0.64 19.81
C ALA A 7 16.59 0.24 19.73
N SER A 8 16.74 1.43 19.18
CA SER A 8 15.64 2.30 18.79
C SER A 8 14.71 1.50 17.89
N ALA A 9 13.49 1.25 18.34
CA ALA A 9 12.40 0.73 17.54
C ALA A 9 12.11 1.76 16.44
N ALA A 10 12.75 1.53 15.32
CA ALA A 10 12.85 2.51 14.27
C ALA A 10 11.74 2.36 13.27
N GLY A 11 11.19 3.46 12.94
CA GLY A 11 10.85 3.70 11.55
C GLY A 11 9.57 3.05 11.07
N TRP A 12 8.54 3.73 11.37
CA TRP A 12 7.27 3.62 10.70
C TRP A 12 7.41 3.70 9.16
N LEU A 13 6.55 2.99 8.43
CA LEU A 13 6.49 2.79 6.97
C LEU A 13 6.99 3.94 6.06
N PRO A 14 6.71 5.23 6.32
CA PRO A 14 7.08 6.31 5.40
C PRO A 14 8.57 6.59 5.25
N ASP A 15 9.38 6.35 6.28
CA ASP A 15 10.82 6.61 6.17
C ASP A 15 11.57 5.50 5.42
N MET A 16 10.96 4.31 5.30
CA MET A 16 11.50 3.20 4.53
C MET A 16 11.27 3.31 3.01
N PHE A 17 10.28 4.11 2.60
CA PHE A 17 9.85 4.18 1.20
C PHE A 17 10.33 5.42 0.43
N LYS A 18 10.93 6.42 1.12
CA LYS A 18 11.43 7.63 0.44
C LYS A 18 12.69 7.36 -0.37
N GLY A 19 12.60 7.63 -1.67
CA GLY A 19 13.76 7.80 -2.53
C GLY A 19 14.56 9.03 -2.09
N SER A 20 15.89 8.89 -1.81
CA SER A 20 16.77 10.00 -1.48
C SER A 20 16.88 10.96 -2.65
N SER A 21 16.37 12.18 -2.53
CA SER A 21 16.83 13.30 -3.32
C SER A 21 18.30 13.59 -2.94
N LYS A 22 19.19 13.64 -3.92
CA LYS A 22 20.61 13.94 -3.73
C LYS A 22 20.76 15.35 -3.16
N ASP A 23 21.43 15.45 -2.02
CA ASP A 23 21.92 16.71 -1.48
C ASP A 23 22.92 17.36 -2.45
N GLY A 24 22.47 18.41 -3.12
CA GLY A 24 23.31 19.34 -3.82
C GLY A 24 23.84 20.38 -2.83
N LYS A 25 25.12 20.31 -2.49
CA LYS A 25 25.82 21.35 -1.72
C LYS A 25 25.76 22.67 -2.46
N SER A 26 25.15 23.68 -1.85
CA SER A 26 25.25 25.07 -2.26
C SER A 26 26.48 25.72 -1.62
N PRO A 27 27.30 26.44 -2.38
CA PRO A 27 28.34 27.32 -1.78
C PRO A 27 27.72 28.65 -1.39
N ARG A 28 28.02 29.09 -0.18
CA ARG A 28 27.74 30.44 0.32
C ARG A 28 28.58 31.45 -0.44
N HIS A 29 27.94 32.49 -0.96
CA HIS A 29 28.63 33.77 -1.20
C HIS A 29 27.78 34.95 -0.71
N HIS A 30 28.50 35.88 -0.05
CA HIS A 30 28.03 37.06 0.65
C HIS A 30 27.60 38.19 -0.29
N VAL A 31 26.55 38.89 0.15
CA VAL A 31 26.31 40.36 0.23
C VAL A 31 26.53 41.21 -1.03
N ALA A 32 25.48 41.88 -1.45
CA ALA A 32 25.41 43.33 -1.58
C ALA A 32 24.00 43.84 -1.83
N SER A 33 23.57 44.69 -0.92
CA SER A 33 22.43 45.60 -1.01
C SER A 33 22.60 46.62 -2.12
N ARG A 34 21.55 46.87 -2.94
CA ARG A 34 21.28 48.21 -3.49
C ARG A 34 19.82 48.42 -3.78
N LYS A 35 19.36 49.59 -3.39
CA LYS A 35 17.99 50.14 -3.42
C LYS A 35 17.50 50.55 -4.82
N ALA A 36 16.14 50.53 -4.93
CA ALA A 36 15.21 51.45 -5.60
C ALA A 36 15.35 51.63 -7.13
N ASP A 37 14.30 51.53 -7.92
CA ASP A 37 13.18 52.46 -8.04
C ASP A 37 12.15 51.94 -9.08
N ALA A 38 10.95 52.43 -8.87
CA ALA A 38 9.69 52.30 -9.52
C ALA A 38 9.65 52.27 -11.08
N ALA A 39 8.79 51.43 -11.61
CA ALA A 39 7.87 51.81 -12.72
C ALA A 39 6.64 50.89 -12.72
N ALA A 40 5.52 51.44 -12.36
CA ALA A 40 4.19 50.88 -12.57
C ALA A 40 3.86 50.86 -14.08
N ARG A 41 3.19 49.82 -14.53
CA ARG A 41 2.01 49.82 -15.39
C ARG A 41 1.83 48.54 -16.17
N HIS A 42 0.74 47.96 -15.96
CA HIS A 42 -0.26 47.23 -16.74
C HIS A 42 -0.70 45.92 -16.06
N ALA A 43 -1.71 46.08 -15.25
CA ALA A 43 -2.57 44.99 -14.83
C ALA A 43 -3.37 44.49 -16.05
N ALA A 44 -3.07 43.27 -16.52
CA ALA A 44 -3.97 42.51 -17.34
C ALA A 44 -4.56 41.42 -16.45
N SER A 45 -5.83 41.66 -16.08
CA SER A 45 -6.71 40.75 -15.38
C SER A 45 -6.77 39.39 -16.14
N ARG A 46 -6.11 38.37 -15.62
CA ARG A 46 -6.39 36.99 -15.98
C ARG A 46 -7.28 36.39 -14.91
N LYS A 47 -8.56 36.20 -15.26
CA LYS A 47 -9.52 35.43 -14.45
C LYS A 47 -8.96 34.02 -14.19
N PRO A 48 -9.11 33.48 -12.97
CA PRO A 48 -8.76 32.10 -12.73
C PRO A 48 -9.71 31.19 -13.52
N HIS A 49 -9.17 30.37 -14.39
CA HIS A 49 -9.92 29.27 -14.99
C HIS A 49 -10.16 28.25 -13.86
N HIS A 50 -11.38 28.25 -13.35
CA HIS A 50 -11.88 27.10 -12.61
C HIS A 50 -11.99 25.93 -13.58
N VAL A 51 -11.00 25.02 -13.53
CA VAL A 51 -11.16 23.69 -14.10
C VAL A 51 -12.19 23.01 -13.21
N LYS A 52 -13.42 22.88 -13.71
CA LYS A 52 -14.42 22.00 -13.12
C LYS A 52 -13.85 20.60 -13.17
N LEU A 53 -13.46 20.05 -12.03
CA LEU A 53 -13.27 18.61 -11.86
C LEU A 53 -14.63 18.00 -12.19
N ALA A 54 -14.77 17.44 -13.39
CA ALA A 54 -15.92 16.60 -13.72
C ALA A 54 -15.83 15.40 -12.76
N ALA A 55 -16.81 15.31 -11.88
CA ALA A 55 -17.01 14.10 -11.10
C ALA A 55 -17.14 12.95 -12.10
N LEU A 56 -16.18 12.03 -12.10
CA LEU A 56 -16.29 10.75 -12.79
C LEU A 56 -17.45 10.03 -12.11
N GLY A 57 -18.60 10.05 -12.74
CA GLY A 57 -19.74 9.25 -12.32
C GLY A 57 -19.39 7.78 -12.35
N PRO A 58 -20.15 6.92 -11.66
CA PRO A 58 -19.92 5.48 -11.65
C PRO A 58 -19.79 5.00 -13.10
N ALA A 59 -18.71 4.28 -13.42
CA ALA A 59 -18.49 3.71 -14.74
C ALA A 59 -19.72 2.90 -15.13
N ASN A 60 -20.39 3.32 -16.20
CA ASN A 60 -21.58 2.67 -16.71
C ASN A 60 -21.17 1.36 -17.40
N LEU A 61 -21.20 0.26 -16.66
CA LEU A 61 -20.84 -1.09 -17.13
C LEU A 61 -21.89 -1.68 -18.11
N ASN A 62 -22.95 -0.96 -18.44
CA ASN A 62 -24.08 -1.45 -19.25
C ASN A 62 -23.84 -1.45 -20.77
N GLY A 63 -22.62 -1.28 -21.25
CA GLY A 63 -22.31 -1.23 -22.70
C GLY A 63 -21.32 -2.29 -23.19
N LEU A 64 -20.80 -3.14 -22.32
CA LEU A 64 -19.85 -4.18 -22.72
C LEU A 64 -20.62 -5.37 -23.30
N LYS A 65 -20.49 -5.61 -24.60
CA LYS A 65 -20.83 -6.91 -25.18
C LYS A 65 -20.02 -7.97 -24.46
N PRO A 66 -20.61 -9.15 -24.13
CA PRO A 66 -19.82 -10.26 -23.62
C PRO A 66 -18.80 -10.63 -24.72
N VAL A 67 -17.55 -10.27 -24.51
CA VAL A 67 -16.45 -10.89 -25.24
C VAL A 67 -16.24 -12.21 -24.54
N ASP A 68 -16.41 -13.33 -25.25
CA ASP A 68 -16.15 -14.70 -24.76
C ASP A 68 -14.63 -14.94 -24.52
N SER A 69 -13.89 -13.97 -24.02
CA SER A 69 -12.53 -14.16 -23.55
C SER A 69 -12.62 -14.72 -22.13
N VAL A 70 -12.45 -16.02 -22.03
CA VAL A 70 -12.42 -16.73 -20.75
C VAL A 70 -11.03 -16.55 -20.16
N CYS A 71 -10.94 -15.91 -18.99
CA CYS A 71 -9.67 -15.87 -18.23
C CYS A 71 -9.07 -17.28 -18.15
N ASP A 72 -7.79 -17.40 -18.50
CA ASP A 72 -7.01 -18.62 -18.28
C ASP A 72 -6.13 -18.44 -17.02
N PRO A 73 -6.60 -18.85 -15.83
CA PRO A 73 -5.86 -18.67 -14.59
C PRO A 73 -4.46 -19.30 -14.63
N LYS A 74 -4.30 -20.38 -15.44
CA LYS A 74 -3.02 -21.09 -15.56
C LYS A 74 -1.92 -20.25 -16.21
N LYS A 75 -2.29 -19.22 -16.96
CA LYS A 75 -1.35 -18.31 -17.64
C LYS A 75 -1.22 -16.96 -16.94
N PHE A 76 -2.18 -16.61 -16.07
CA PHE A 76 -2.20 -15.34 -15.37
C PHE A 76 -1.15 -15.33 -14.25
N ARG A 77 -0.15 -14.46 -14.37
CA ARG A 77 1.03 -14.40 -13.48
C ARG A 77 0.81 -13.41 -12.36
N ILE A 78 0.70 -13.92 -11.14
CA ILE A 78 0.54 -13.09 -9.94
C ILE A 78 1.84 -13.13 -9.14
N VAL A 79 2.39 -11.96 -8.81
CA VAL A 79 3.45 -11.82 -7.82
C VAL A 79 2.84 -11.37 -6.51
N LEU A 80 2.94 -12.22 -5.48
CA LEU A 80 2.60 -11.89 -4.10
C LEU A 80 3.88 -11.47 -3.38
N ASP A 81 4.01 -10.18 -3.12
CA ASP A 81 5.15 -9.63 -2.40
C ASP A 81 4.87 -9.64 -0.90
N VAL A 82 5.74 -10.33 -0.15
CA VAL A 82 5.71 -10.30 1.32
C VAL A 82 6.33 -9.00 1.79
N GLY A 83 5.54 -8.12 2.39
CA GLY A 83 6.03 -6.88 2.97
C GLY A 83 7.16 -7.11 3.96
N HIS A 84 8.18 -6.22 3.96
CA HIS A 84 9.35 -6.29 4.84
C HIS A 84 10.29 -7.48 4.57
N THR A 85 11.22 -7.73 5.48
CA THR A 85 12.18 -8.84 5.46
C THR A 85 12.44 -9.31 6.89
N ALA A 86 13.07 -10.49 7.05
CA ALA A 86 13.45 -10.96 8.39
C ALA A 86 14.52 -10.08 9.07
N GLU A 87 15.28 -9.27 8.31
CA GLU A 87 16.28 -8.34 8.84
C GLU A 87 15.76 -6.89 8.95
N SER A 88 14.56 -6.63 8.42
CA SER A 88 13.88 -5.34 8.51
C SER A 88 12.37 -5.60 8.60
N GLU A 89 11.95 -5.93 9.79
CA GLU A 89 10.72 -6.64 10.12
C GLU A 89 9.44 -5.81 10.02
N GLY A 90 9.54 -4.51 9.74
CA GLY A 90 8.40 -3.60 9.71
C GLY A 90 8.01 -3.08 11.08
N ALA A 91 6.73 -2.83 11.27
CA ALA A 91 6.17 -2.44 12.55
C ALA A 91 6.17 -3.62 13.55
N THR A 92 5.97 -3.28 14.81
CA THR A 92 5.80 -4.28 15.86
C THR A 92 4.36 -4.23 16.36
N SER A 93 3.72 -5.38 16.46
CA SER A 93 2.34 -5.50 16.91
C SER A 93 2.17 -5.14 18.40
N ALA A 94 0.94 -5.00 18.83
CA ALA A 94 0.61 -4.76 20.23
C ALA A 94 1.20 -5.83 21.19
N ARG A 95 1.42 -7.06 20.73
CA ARG A 95 2.01 -8.16 21.50
C ARG A 95 3.47 -8.49 21.11
N ASN A 96 4.19 -7.50 20.59
CA ASN A 96 5.62 -7.63 20.22
C ASN A 96 5.91 -8.65 19.11
N VAL A 97 4.96 -8.90 18.20
CA VAL A 97 5.18 -9.74 17.02
C VAL A 97 5.53 -8.85 15.83
N PRO A 98 6.61 -9.14 15.09
CA PRO A 98 6.96 -8.39 13.88
C PRO A 98 5.89 -8.46 12.79
N GLU A 99 5.65 -7.33 12.10
CA GLU A 99 4.74 -7.24 10.95
C GLU A 99 5.08 -8.27 9.86
N PHE A 100 6.36 -8.48 9.59
CA PHE A 100 6.82 -9.47 8.62
C PHE A 100 6.21 -10.86 8.85
N ASN A 101 5.98 -11.26 10.09
CA ASN A 101 5.41 -12.57 10.41
C ASN A 101 3.93 -12.66 10.02
N PHE A 102 3.16 -11.60 10.20
CA PHE A 102 1.77 -11.52 9.74
C PHE A 102 1.72 -11.52 8.21
N ASN A 103 2.56 -10.70 7.56
CA ASN A 103 2.64 -10.60 6.10
C ASN A 103 2.96 -11.96 5.47
N LEU A 104 3.95 -12.67 6.02
CA LEU A 104 4.37 -13.98 5.49
C LEU A 104 3.26 -15.03 5.63
N ARG A 105 2.63 -15.13 6.81
CA ARG A 105 1.55 -16.12 7.03
C ARG A 105 0.35 -15.86 6.10
N LEU A 106 -0.08 -14.61 5.96
CA LEU A 106 -1.16 -14.27 5.06
C LEU A 106 -0.78 -14.53 3.60
N ALA A 107 0.39 -14.08 3.16
CA ALA A 107 0.85 -14.26 1.78
C ALA A 107 0.96 -15.75 1.38
N GLN A 108 1.41 -16.61 2.31
CA GLN A 108 1.46 -18.06 2.09
C GLN A 108 0.04 -18.65 1.94
N ARG A 109 -0.92 -18.18 2.74
CA ARG A 109 -2.31 -18.62 2.63
C ARG A 109 -2.96 -18.18 1.32
N VAL A 110 -2.68 -16.94 0.89
CA VAL A 110 -3.13 -16.41 -0.40
C VAL A 110 -2.52 -17.20 -1.56
N GLU A 111 -1.21 -17.47 -1.53
CA GLU A 111 -0.54 -18.28 -2.57
C GLU A 111 -1.19 -19.67 -2.70
N GLN A 112 -1.42 -20.33 -1.56
CA GLN A 112 -2.07 -21.63 -1.54
C GLN A 112 -3.43 -21.60 -2.23
N LYS A 113 -4.32 -20.68 -1.80
CA LYS A 113 -5.67 -20.58 -2.36
C LYS A 113 -5.70 -20.20 -3.84
N LEU A 114 -4.85 -19.24 -4.26
CA LEU A 114 -4.75 -18.89 -5.67
C LEU A 114 -4.35 -20.10 -6.54
N LYS A 115 -3.41 -20.91 -6.07
CA LYS A 115 -3.01 -22.13 -6.78
C LYS A 115 -4.12 -23.20 -6.80
N GLU A 116 -4.88 -23.33 -5.71
CA GLU A 116 -6.05 -24.21 -5.63
C GLU A 116 -7.13 -23.81 -6.65
N GLU A 117 -7.32 -22.50 -6.88
CA GLU A 117 -8.25 -21.94 -7.88
C GLU A 117 -7.64 -21.84 -9.30
N GLY A 118 -6.48 -22.49 -9.52
CA GLY A 118 -5.89 -22.66 -10.84
C GLY A 118 -4.91 -21.58 -11.28
N PHE A 119 -4.62 -20.56 -10.47
CA PHE A 119 -3.58 -19.56 -10.76
C PHE A 119 -2.17 -20.16 -10.56
N ALA A 120 -1.81 -21.07 -11.45
CA ALA A 120 -0.59 -21.88 -11.34
C ALA A 120 0.71 -21.03 -11.37
N GLU A 121 0.66 -19.89 -12.05
CA GLU A 121 1.80 -18.97 -12.18
C GLU A 121 1.87 -17.93 -11.03
N THR A 122 1.22 -18.21 -9.89
CA THR A 122 1.41 -17.43 -8.67
C THR A 122 2.80 -17.63 -8.10
N ARG A 123 3.51 -16.53 -7.79
CA ARG A 123 4.86 -16.54 -7.21
C ARG A 123 4.91 -15.74 -5.92
N LEU A 124 5.24 -16.41 -4.82
CA LEU A 124 5.50 -15.75 -3.55
C LEU A 124 6.90 -15.12 -3.59
N LEU A 125 6.97 -13.81 -3.47
CA LEU A 125 8.22 -13.05 -3.45
C LEU A 125 8.58 -12.70 -2.01
N ARG A 126 9.52 -13.45 -1.46
CA ARG A 126 10.17 -13.16 -0.19
C ARG A 126 11.56 -12.63 -0.45
N THR A 127 11.86 -11.44 0.04
CA THR A 127 13.18 -10.81 -0.10
C THR A 127 13.93 -10.78 1.22
N GLU A 128 15.24 -10.64 1.13
CA GLU A 128 16.16 -10.60 2.25
C GLU A 128 16.96 -9.30 2.27
N GLY A 129 17.46 -8.94 3.45
CA GLY A 129 18.34 -7.82 3.69
C GLY A 129 17.62 -6.56 4.17
N LYS A 130 18.39 -5.45 4.26
CA LYS A 130 17.93 -4.18 4.80
C LYS A 130 16.76 -3.60 3.99
N ALA A 131 15.91 -2.82 4.65
CA ALA A 131 14.67 -2.26 4.10
C ALA A 131 14.83 -1.67 2.68
N ARG A 132 15.63 -0.63 2.53
CA ARG A 132 15.74 0.11 1.27
C ARG A 132 16.27 -0.73 0.10
N PRO A 133 17.38 -1.49 0.22
CA PRO A 133 17.82 -2.36 -0.86
C PRO A 133 16.81 -3.43 -1.24
N SER A 134 16.05 -3.98 -0.29
CA SER A 134 15.04 -5.00 -0.55
C SER A 134 13.90 -4.50 -1.44
N LEU A 135 13.50 -3.22 -1.31
CA LEU A 135 12.46 -2.63 -2.17
C LEU A 135 12.83 -2.70 -3.67
N PHE A 136 14.07 -2.35 -4.01
CA PHE A 136 14.52 -2.43 -5.40
C PHE A 136 14.69 -3.86 -5.89
N LYS A 137 15.08 -4.80 -5.01
CA LYS A 137 15.09 -6.23 -5.35
C LYS A 137 13.70 -6.75 -5.69
N ARG A 138 12.66 -6.36 -4.92
CA ARG A 138 11.26 -6.70 -5.17
C ARG A 138 10.78 -6.20 -6.51
N VAL A 139 11.01 -4.90 -6.77
CA VAL A 139 10.67 -4.27 -8.06
C VAL A 139 11.36 -5.00 -9.21
N ALA A 140 12.67 -5.25 -9.11
CA ALA A 140 13.42 -5.93 -10.15
C ALA A 140 12.90 -7.35 -10.40
N ALA A 141 12.62 -8.12 -9.34
CA ALA A 141 12.09 -9.47 -9.43
C ALA A 141 10.72 -9.50 -10.11
N ALA A 142 9.79 -8.64 -9.68
CA ALA A 142 8.46 -8.55 -10.27
C ALA A 142 8.52 -8.15 -11.76
N ASN A 143 9.33 -7.15 -12.09
CA ASN A 143 9.50 -6.69 -13.47
C ASN A 143 10.13 -7.77 -14.38
N ASN A 144 11.07 -8.56 -13.87
CA ASN A 144 11.70 -9.64 -14.62
C ASN A 144 10.75 -10.83 -14.86
N LEU A 145 9.80 -11.06 -13.95
CA LEU A 145 8.77 -12.09 -14.11
C LEU A 145 7.71 -11.71 -15.13
N ASN A 146 7.66 -10.44 -15.56
CA ASN A 146 6.59 -9.90 -16.40
C ASN A 146 5.22 -10.30 -15.86
N ALA A 147 4.99 -10.05 -14.58
CA ALA A 147 3.74 -10.39 -13.93
C ALA A 147 2.55 -9.61 -14.52
N ASP A 148 1.37 -10.20 -14.45
CA ASP A 148 0.12 -9.56 -14.87
C ASP A 148 -0.52 -8.78 -13.71
N LEU A 149 -0.11 -9.12 -12.46
CA LEU A 149 -0.51 -8.43 -11.23
C LEU A 149 0.60 -8.53 -10.18
N PHE A 150 0.88 -7.41 -9.51
CA PHE A 150 1.71 -7.34 -8.31
C PHE A 150 0.85 -6.94 -7.11
N LEU A 151 0.83 -7.79 -6.08
CA LEU A 151 0.14 -7.53 -4.81
C LEU A 151 1.13 -7.60 -3.66
N SER A 152 1.38 -6.46 -3.01
CA SER A 152 2.20 -6.38 -1.80
C SER A 152 1.30 -6.52 -0.56
N ILE A 153 1.64 -7.44 0.33
CA ILE A 153 0.86 -7.78 1.52
C ILE A 153 1.55 -7.24 2.76
N HIS A 154 0.86 -6.40 3.50
CA HIS A 154 1.27 -5.70 4.69
C HIS A 154 0.21 -5.76 5.79
N HIS A 155 0.59 -5.34 7.00
CA HIS A 155 -0.30 -5.09 8.13
C HIS A 155 0.07 -3.76 8.79
N ASP A 156 -0.94 -2.94 9.02
CA ASP A 156 -0.80 -1.53 9.32
C ASP A 156 -0.36 -1.23 10.76
N SER A 157 0.23 -0.06 10.91
CA SER A 157 0.51 0.61 12.17
C SER A 157 0.28 2.12 12.01
N VAL A 158 0.40 2.86 13.11
CA VAL A 158 0.30 4.32 13.11
C VAL A 158 1.59 4.96 13.62
N PRO A 159 1.80 6.29 13.44
CA PRO A 159 2.94 6.99 14.05
C PRO A 159 3.07 6.71 15.53
N ASN A 160 4.29 6.53 16.03
CA ASN A 160 4.56 6.25 17.44
C ASN A 160 3.94 7.28 18.41
N THR A 161 3.74 8.53 17.95
CA THR A 161 3.08 9.59 18.74
C THR A 161 1.59 9.33 18.98
N LEU A 162 1.00 8.35 18.30
CA LEU A 162 -0.40 7.94 18.43
C LEU A 162 -0.56 6.59 19.14
N LEU A 163 0.56 6.02 19.59
CA LEU A 163 0.58 4.78 20.35
C LEU A 163 0.56 5.08 21.85
N GLU A 164 -0.01 4.17 22.60
CA GLU A 164 -0.04 4.15 24.06
C GLU A 164 0.88 3.05 24.57
N ASP A 165 1.56 3.31 25.71
CA ASP A 165 2.42 2.31 26.35
C ASP A 165 1.59 1.28 27.10
N TRP A 166 1.99 0.02 27.03
CA TRP A 166 1.49 -1.04 27.88
C TRP A 166 2.55 -2.11 28.13
N GLU A 167 2.20 -3.12 28.90
CA GLU A 167 3.05 -4.27 29.16
C GLU A 167 2.32 -5.56 28.78
N PHE A 168 2.97 -6.38 27.96
CA PHE A 168 2.49 -7.69 27.58
C PHE A 168 3.53 -8.77 27.97
N GLU A 169 3.12 -9.72 28.80
CA GLU A 169 4.00 -10.81 29.30
C GLU A 169 5.32 -10.32 29.91
N GLY A 170 5.28 -9.25 30.70
CA GLY A 170 6.45 -8.67 31.36
C GLY A 170 7.38 -7.88 30.41
N LYS A 171 6.98 -7.63 29.17
CA LYS A 171 7.71 -6.85 28.19
C LYS A 171 6.96 -5.57 27.83
N LYS A 172 7.71 -4.47 27.74
CA LYS A 172 7.16 -3.20 27.24
C LYS A 172 6.71 -3.37 25.80
N SER A 173 5.56 -2.82 25.48
CA SER A 173 4.97 -2.79 24.15
C SER A 173 4.16 -1.52 23.95
N HIS A 174 3.58 -1.35 22.77
CA HIS A 174 2.77 -0.20 22.41
C HIS A 174 1.53 -0.67 21.68
N PHE A 175 0.42 0.06 21.85
CA PHE A 175 -0.84 -0.26 21.21
C PHE A 175 -1.63 1.02 20.85
N SER A 176 -2.65 0.87 20.03
CA SER A 176 -3.70 1.87 19.87
C SER A 176 -4.99 1.18 19.40
N ASP A 177 -5.94 1.02 20.29
CA ASP A 177 -7.25 0.44 19.96
C ASP A 177 -8.14 1.42 19.17
N ARG A 178 -7.65 2.63 18.95
CA ARG A 178 -8.35 3.68 18.20
C ARG A 178 -8.36 3.43 16.68
N PHE A 179 -7.35 2.74 16.17
CA PHE A 179 -7.13 2.55 14.74
C PHE A 179 -7.30 1.08 14.38
N SER A 180 -8.10 0.82 13.34
CA SER A 180 -8.42 -0.53 12.89
C SER A 180 -8.84 -0.50 11.42
N GLY A 181 -8.93 -1.69 10.82
CA GLY A 181 -9.43 -1.89 9.48
C GLY A 181 -8.32 -2.02 8.42
N TYR A 182 -8.71 -2.50 7.24
CA TYR A 182 -7.82 -2.65 6.09
C TYR A 182 -7.68 -1.34 5.30
N SER A 183 -6.61 -1.23 4.50
CA SER A 183 -6.44 -0.18 3.51
C SER A 183 -5.84 -0.74 2.23
N VAL A 184 -6.26 -0.20 1.10
CA VAL A 184 -5.73 -0.59 -0.22
C VAL A 184 -5.07 0.63 -0.85
N PHE A 185 -3.79 0.50 -1.22
CA PHE A 185 -3.01 1.59 -1.78
C PHE A 185 -2.64 1.35 -3.24
N VAL A 186 -2.74 2.42 -4.04
CA VAL A 186 -2.25 2.52 -5.41
C VAL A 186 -1.37 3.75 -5.57
N SER A 187 -0.62 3.84 -6.68
CA SER A 187 0.21 5.01 -6.98
C SER A 187 -0.11 5.55 -8.37
N HIS A 188 -0.37 6.87 -8.46
CA HIS A 188 -0.52 7.54 -9.76
C HIS A 188 0.76 7.50 -10.60
N GLU A 189 1.92 7.32 -9.96
CA GLU A 189 3.21 7.17 -10.61
C GLU A 189 3.43 5.77 -11.23
N ASN A 190 2.52 4.82 -11.00
CA ASN A 190 2.58 3.52 -11.66
C ASN A 190 2.13 3.66 -13.13
N PRO A 191 2.88 3.13 -14.12
CA PRO A 191 2.49 3.23 -15.53
C PRO A 191 1.13 2.58 -15.83
N GLU A 192 0.73 1.60 -15.02
CA GLU A 192 -0.57 0.91 -15.10
C GLU A 192 -1.55 1.38 -14.02
N PHE A 193 -1.53 2.67 -13.66
CA PHE A 193 -2.37 3.22 -12.57
C PHE A 193 -3.84 2.87 -12.71
N LYS A 194 -4.44 3.05 -13.90
CA LYS A 194 -5.87 2.77 -14.12
C LYS A 194 -6.21 1.31 -13.85
N THR A 195 -5.35 0.42 -14.31
CA THR A 195 -5.51 -1.03 -14.13
C THR A 195 -5.24 -1.44 -12.68
N SER A 196 -4.26 -0.79 -12.01
CA SER A 196 -4.01 -0.95 -10.57
C SER A 196 -5.23 -0.54 -9.76
N PHE A 197 -5.82 0.61 -10.09
CA PHE A 197 -7.01 1.11 -9.41
C PHE A 197 -8.21 0.19 -9.61
N ALA A 198 -8.42 -0.35 -10.81
CA ALA A 198 -9.49 -1.32 -11.07
C ALA A 198 -9.34 -2.59 -10.21
N PHE A 199 -8.13 -3.13 -10.06
CA PHE A 199 -7.90 -4.25 -9.16
C PHE A 199 -8.10 -3.86 -7.68
N ALA A 200 -7.62 -2.69 -7.28
CA ALA A 200 -7.78 -2.18 -5.91
C ALA A 200 -9.26 -2.04 -5.53
N GLU A 201 -10.10 -1.53 -6.44
CA GLU A 201 -11.56 -1.46 -6.22
C GLU A 201 -12.20 -2.84 -6.07
N LEU A 202 -11.82 -3.81 -6.92
CA LEU A 202 -12.30 -5.18 -6.81
C LEU A 202 -11.92 -5.79 -5.45
N LEU A 203 -10.64 -5.70 -5.08
CA LEU A 203 -10.15 -6.22 -3.81
C LEU A 203 -10.89 -5.59 -2.62
N ALA A 204 -11.00 -4.27 -2.61
CA ALA A 204 -11.66 -3.55 -1.52
C ALA A 204 -13.16 -3.87 -1.44
N LYS A 205 -13.84 -4.08 -2.58
CA LYS A 205 -15.24 -4.55 -2.62
C LYS A 205 -15.39 -5.96 -2.05
N GLU A 206 -14.48 -6.87 -2.39
CA GLU A 206 -14.50 -8.23 -1.82
C GLU A 206 -14.20 -8.22 -0.31
N MET A 207 -13.24 -7.44 0.16
CA MET A 207 -12.97 -7.26 1.60
C MET A 207 -14.22 -6.76 2.34
N LYS A 208 -14.89 -5.73 1.79
CA LYS A 208 -16.12 -5.19 2.35
C LYS A 208 -17.26 -6.22 2.33
N ALA A 209 -17.38 -7.02 1.28
CA ALA A 209 -18.40 -8.07 1.17
C ALA A 209 -18.22 -9.17 2.24
N GLN A 210 -17.00 -9.38 2.73
CA GLN A 210 -16.70 -10.24 3.88
C GLN A 210 -16.99 -9.58 5.23
N GLY A 211 -17.54 -8.37 5.26
CA GLY A 211 -17.86 -7.63 6.48
C GLY A 211 -16.69 -6.87 7.09
N LEU A 212 -15.53 -6.82 6.41
CA LEU A 212 -14.38 -6.06 6.87
C LEU A 212 -14.60 -4.56 6.65
N GLN A 213 -14.05 -3.74 7.55
CA GLN A 213 -14.13 -2.29 7.49
C GLN A 213 -12.79 -1.73 7.03
N TYR A 214 -12.81 -0.68 6.22
CA TYR A 214 -11.58 -0.01 5.85
C TYR A 214 -11.13 1.01 6.91
N ALA A 215 -9.85 1.21 7.01
CA ALA A 215 -9.22 2.15 7.94
C ALA A 215 -9.46 3.60 7.49
N GLN A 216 -10.09 4.41 8.33
CA GLN A 216 -10.46 5.80 8.02
C GLN A 216 -9.41 6.82 8.48
N GLN A 217 -8.41 6.39 9.24
CA GLN A 217 -7.40 7.28 9.85
C GLN A 217 -6.65 8.13 8.84
N TYR A 218 -6.36 7.62 7.67
CA TYR A 218 -5.54 8.31 6.66
C TYR A 218 -6.15 9.60 6.10
N THR A 219 -7.45 9.86 6.32
CA THR A 219 -8.09 11.13 6.01
C THR A 219 -8.13 12.10 7.18
N GLN A 220 -7.72 11.68 8.38
CA GLN A 220 -7.83 12.46 9.60
C GLN A 220 -6.60 13.35 9.81
N ALA A 221 -6.82 14.60 10.26
CA ALA A 221 -5.74 15.56 10.50
C ALA A 221 -4.70 15.08 11.53
N ILE A 222 -5.07 14.17 12.44
CA ILE A 222 -4.17 13.60 13.45
C ILE A 222 -3.03 12.80 12.81
N MET A 223 -3.21 12.29 11.59
CA MET A 223 -2.17 11.56 10.86
C MET A 223 -1.08 12.49 10.32
N GLY A 224 -1.28 13.81 10.32
CA GLY A 224 -0.28 14.80 9.90
C GLY A 224 0.23 14.52 8.48
N ARG A 225 1.54 14.29 8.34
CA ARG A 225 2.19 13.98 7.04
C ARG A 225 1.80 12.62 6.45
N TYR A 226 1.11 11.80 7.21
CA TYR A 226 0.66 10.46 6.82
C TYR A 226 -0.81 10.44 6.39
N GLN A 227 -1.33 11.60 6.01
CA GLN A 227 -2.61 11.67 5.34
C GLN A 227 -2.46 11.30 3.87
N TYR A 228 -3.36 10.46 3.39
CA TYR A 228 -3.37 10.01 2.00
C TYR A 228 -4.71 10.32 1.33
N PRO A 229 -4.71 10.72 0.05
CA PRO A 229 -5.94 10.94 -0.69
C PRO A 229 -6.77 9.66 -0.76
N LEU A 230 -8.02 9.74 -0.34
CA LEU A 230 -8.99 8.66 -0.46
C LEU A 230 -9.63 8.73 -1.85
N LEU A 231 -9.36 7.74 -2.68
CA LEU A 231 -9.83 7.66 -4.07
C LEU A 231 -11.21 7.04 -4.18
N ASP A 232 -11.49 6.00 -3.37
CA ASP A 232 -12.81 5.40 -3.25
C ASP A 232 -13.29 5.43 -1.79
N LYS A 233 -14.32 6.24 -1.54
CA LYS A 233 -14.90 6.45 -0.22
C LYS A 233 -15.78 5.29 0.26
N GLU A 234 -16.20 4.42 -0.63
CA GLU A 234 -17.07 3.29 -0.28
C GLU A 234 -16.27 2.11 0.22
N THR A 235 -15.05 1.95 -0.26
CA THR A 235 -14.26 0.74 -0.06
C THR A 235 -12.88 0.96 0.53
N GLY A 236 -12.40 2.21 0.62
CA GLY A 236 -11.12 2.51 1.28
C GLY A 236 -9.89 2.29 0.40
N VAL A 237 -9.97 2.69 -0.87
CA VAL A 237 -8.80 2.76 -1.76
C VAL A 237 -8.15 4.13 -1.64
N TYR A 238 -6.85 4.15 -1.36
CA TYR A 238 -6.03 5.34 -1.16
C TYR A 238 -4.94 5.48 -2.23
N SER A 239 -4.49 6.72 -2.46
CA SER A 239 -3.27 6.98 -3.24
C SER A 239 -2.07 7.18 -2.33
N HIS A 240 -0.95 6.52 -2.67
CA HIS A 240 0.35 6.75 -2.05
C HIS A 240 1.47 6.70 -3.08
N ASP A 241 1.79 7.85 -3.66
CA ASP A 241 2.68 7.96 -4.82
C ASP A 241 4.18 7.76 -4.49
N GLU A 242 4.55 7.81 -3.19
CA GLU A 242 5.94 7.59 -2.76
C GLU A 242 6.30 6.11 -2.55
N LEU A 243 5.32 5.19 -2.58
CA LEU A 243 5.59 3.76 -2.39
C LEU A 243 6.41 3.17 -3.56
N VAL A 244 7.68 2.89 -3.30
CA VAL A 244 8.66 2.44 -4.30
C VAL A 244 8.17 1.21 -5.06
N VAL A 245 7.61 0.21 -4.35
CA VAL A 245 7.14 -1.04 -4.94
C VAL A 245 5.93 -0.85 -5.85
N LEU A 246 5.11 0.18 -5.60
CA LEU A 246 3.97 0.48 -6.46
C LEU A 246 4.38 1.29 -7.69
N ARG A 247 5.15 2.37 -7.48
CA ARG A 247 5.47 3.31 -8.56
C ARG A 247 6.50 2.82 -9.57
N LEU A 248 7.39 1.87 -9.19
CA LEU A 248 8.47 1.39 -10.05
C LEU A 248 8.22 0.02 -10.67
N THR A 249 7.18 -0.69 -10.29
CA THR A 249 6.72 -1.90 -10.99
C THR A 249 6.04 -1.50 -12.29
N ARG A 250 6.18 -2.34 -13.32
CA ARG A 250 5.69 -2.05 -14.67
C ARG A 250 4.33 -2.65 -14.99
N MET A 251 3.80 -3.43 -14.09
CA MET A 251 2.48 -4.06 -14.16
C MET A 251 1.52 -3.38 -13.17
N PRO A 252 0.22 -3.67 -13.24
CA PRO A 252 -0.73 -3.28 -12.20
C PRO A 252 -0.22 -3.68 -10.83
N ALA A 253 -0.15 -2.70 -9.91
CA ALA A 253 0.45 -2.88 -8.61
C ALA A 253 -0.41 -2.28 -7.49
N VAL A 254 -0.69 -3.08 -6.47
CA VAL A 254 -1.50 -2.72 -5.33
C VAL A 254 -0.80 -3.17 -4.04
N LEU A 255 -0.91 -2.38 -2.98
CA LEU A 255 -0.51 -2.75 -1.63
C LEU A 255 -1.76 -2.86 -0.75
N LEU A 256 -1.89 -3.99 -0.07
CA LEU A 256 -2.91 -4.25 0.92
C LEU A 256 -2.31 -4.17 2.32
N GLU A 257 -2.83 -3.26 3.14
CA GLU A 257 -2.73 -3.33 4.60
C GLU A 257 -3.92 -4.14 5.10
N ALA A 258 -3.69 -5.37 5.53
CA ALA A 258 -4.78 -6.31 5.80
C ALA A 258 -5.52 -6.07 7.12
N GLY A 259 -5.02 -5.17 7.95
CA GLY A 259 -5.57 -4.76 9.24
C GLY A 259 -4.48 -4.11 10.09
N SER A 260 -4.81 -3.63 11.28
CA SER A 260 -3.92 -2.88 12.17
C SER A 260 -3.36 -3.75 13.29
N ILE A 261 -2.05 -4.08 13.22
CA ILE A 261 -1.39 -4.95 14.22
C ILE A 261 -1.15 -4.28 15.57
N ILE A 262 -1.31 -2.95 15.64
CA ILE A 262 -1.21 -2.22 16.92
C ILE A 262 -2.55 -2.16 17.66
N ASN A 263 -3.65 -2.55 17.04
CA ASN A 263 -4.95 -2.72 17.70
C ASN A 263 -5.01 -4.10 18.36
N ARG A 264 -5.22 -4.15 19.68
CA ARG A 264 -5.10 -5.37 20.49
C ARG A 264 -6.13 -6.45 20.12
N ASP A 265 -7.31 -6.05 19.68
CA ASP A 265 -8.37 -6.98 19.28
C ASP A 265 -8.20 -7.43 17.83
N GLU A 266 -7.80 -6.50 16.95
CA GLU A 266 -7.62 -6.80 15.52
C GLU A 266 -6.37 -7.69 15.29
N GLU A 267 -5.29 -7.45 16.03
CA GLU A 267 -4.09 -8.30 16.02
C GLU A 267 -4.43 -9.78 16.28
N LEU A 268 -5.26 -10.06 17.30
CA LEU A 268 -5.67 -11.44 17.60
C LEU A 268 -6.49 -12.07 16.48
N LYS A 269 -7.35 -11.28 15.82
CA LYS A 269 -8.10 -11.74 14.64
C LYS A 269 -7.14 -12.08 13.51
N MET A 270 -6.19 -11.19 13.18
CA MET A 270 -5.23 -11.39 12.11
C MET A 270 -4.28 -12.58 12.36
N ASP A 271 -4.06 -12.94 13.63
CA ASP A 271 -3.29 -14.13 13.99
C ASP A 271 -4.09 -15.43 13.82
N SER A 272 -5.40 -15.38 13.64
CA SER A 272 -6.26 -16.55 13.45
C SER A 272 -6.25 -17.07 12.01
N ASP A 273 -6.41 -18.39 11.85
CA ASP A 273 -6.60 -19.01 10.53
C ASP A 273 -7.88 -18.54 9.85
N GLU A 274 -8.94 -18.33 10.63
CA GLU A 274 -10.23 -17.86 10.12
C GLU A 274 -10.10 -16.49 9.41
N TYR A 275 -9.43 -15.54 10.03
CA TYR A 275 -9.24 -14.21 9.43
C TYR A 275 -8.38 -14.30 8.16
N ARG A 276 -7.29 -15.10 8.20
CA ARG A 276 -6.46 -15.33 7.01
C ARG A 276 -7.26 -15.98 5.89
N ASP A 277 -8.21 -16.85 6.21
CA ASP A 277 -9.11 -17.46 5.24
C ASP A 277 -10.08 -16.50 4.62
N ILE A 278 -10.63 -15.58 5.40
CA ILE A 278 -11.52 -14.51 4.94
C ILE A 278 -10.77 -13.59 3.97
N VAL A 279 -9.61 -13.05 4.39
CA VAL A 279 -8.83 -12.11 3.57
C VAL A 279 -8.29 -12.77 2.31
N SER A 280 -7.75 -13.99 2.41
CA SER A 280 -7.26 -14.73 1.24
C SER A 280 -8.38 -15.08 0.26
N GLY A 281 -9.58 -15.41 0.74
CA GLY A 281 -10.76 -15.62 -0.09
C GLY A 281 -11.17 -14.35 -0.86
N ALA A 282 -11.16 -13.19 -0.20
CA ALA A 282 -11.42 -11.90 -0.85
C ALA A 282 -10.39 -11.58 -1.95
N ILE A 283 -9.11 -11.85 -1.69
CA ILE A 283 -8.04 -11.65 -2.67
C ILE A 283 -8.23 -12.56 -3.89
N VAL A 284 -8.55 -13.83 -3.68
CA VAL A 284 -8.82 -14.80 -4.77
C VAL A 284 -10.00 -14.34 -5.62
N ALA A 285 -11.13 -14.01 -5.00
CA ALA A 285 -12.31 -13.54 -5.72
C ALA A 285 -12.05 -12.26 -6.54
N ALA A 286 -11.21 -11.35 -5.99
CA ALA A 286 -10.78 -10.16 -6.72
C ALA A 286 -9.86 -10.51 -7.91
N ALA A 287 -8.94 -11.46 -7.74
CA ALA A 287 -8.02 -11.91 -8.79
C ALA A 287 -8.76 -12.59 -9.95
N GLU A 288 -9.75 -13.42 -9.66
CA GLU A 288 -10.62 -14.04 -10.68
C GLU A 288 -11.35 -12.99 -11.52
N LYS A 289 -12.02 -12.04 -10.86
CA LYS A 289 -12.73 -10.94 -11.55
C LYS A 289 -11.77 -10.08 -12.36
N PHE A 290 -10.60 -9.80 -11.83
CA PHE A 290 -9.58 -8.99 -12.50
C PHE A 290 -8.98 -9.70 -13.73
N CYS A 291 -8.72 -10.99 -13.65
CA CYS A 291 -8.26 -11.79 -14.78
C CYS A 291 -9.24 -11.69 -15.96
N HIS A 292 -10.53 -11.85 -15.71
CA HIS A 292 -11.57 -11.67 -16.74
C HIS A 292 -11.61 -10.27 -17.33
N LEU A 293 -11.41 -9.23 -16.53
CA LEU A 293 -11.36 -7.84 -17.01
C LEU A 293 -10.16 -7.58 -17.93
N ARG A 294 -8.99 -8.16 -17.62
CA ARG A 294 -7.75 -7.98 -18.41
C ARG A 294 -7.85 -8.58 -19.81
N GLU A 295 -8.51 -9.70 -19.96
CA GLU A 295 -8.68 -10.35 -21.27
C GLU A 295 -9.74 -9.66 -22.14
N ALA A 296 -10.70 -8.98 -21.53
CA ALA A 296 -11.70 -8.20 -22.26
C ALA A 296 -11.12 -6.91 -22.91
N GLY A 297 -9.86 -6.57 -22.60
CA GLY A 297 -9.21 -5.31 -23.02
C GLY A 297 -9.58 -4.13 -22.11
N PRO A 298 -8.77 -3.05 -22.11
CA PRO A 298 -9.11 -1.89 -21.29
C PRO A 298 -10.40 -1.25 -21.78
N PRO A 299 -11.24 -0.73 -20.86
CA PRO A 299 -12.45 -0.02 -21.21
C PRO A 299 -12.17 1.31 -21.92
#